data_7d5ec3b0e72b2eb2ed44775095ac08db
#
_entry.id   7d5ec3b0e72b2eb2ed44775095ac08db
#
_cell.length_a   1.000
_cell.length_b   1.000
_cell.length_c   1.000
_cell.angle_alpha   90.00
_cell.angle_beta   90.00
_cell.angle_gamma   90.00
#
_symmetry.space_group_name_H-M   'P 1'
#
loop_
_entity.id
_entity.type
_entity.pdbx_description
1 polymer ?
#
loop_
_entity_poly.entity_id
_entity_poly.type
_entity_poly.pdbx_seq_one_letter_code
_entity_poly.pdbx_strand_id
1 'polypeptide(L)'
;MRAPLLSLLLFACWPLMAFGGAQIYEPLADSVRGRLSRMVADRAPATMHFRSAADGQRWLAEMDKRLERRIPDRQQRLELLRAVQYEATRARLDPQLVLGVIEVESAFRKYAVSRAGARGYMQVMPFWVNLIGQPGHNLFHLRTNLAYGCAILRHYLDIENGDYFRALGRYNGSLGQPQYPRSVLAAWKIRWKYDGPTG
;
A
#
# COMPACT_ATOMS: atom_id res chain seq x y z
N MET A 1 -43.85 39.71 14.46
CA MET A 1 -43.39 38.79 13.37
C MET A 1 -41.89 38.65 13.50
N ARG A 2 -41.41 37.48 13.96
CA ARG A 2 -39.97 37.16 14.11
C ARG A 2 -39.57 36.21 12.98
N ALA A 3 -38.62 36.63 12.14
CA ALA A 3 -38.08 35.81 11.07
C ALA A 3 -37.07 34.76 11.64
N PRO A 4 -37.03 33.55 11.17
CA PRO A 4 -36.05 32.56 11.60
C PRO A 4 -34.71 32.80 10.88
N LEU A 5 -33.63 32.87 11.65
CA LEU A 5 -32.25 32.81 11.16
C LEU A 5 -31.94 31.41 10.65
N LEU A 6 -31.76 31.30 9.35
CA LEU A 6 -31.30 30.06 8.69
C LEU A 6 -29.77 29.98 8.87
N SER A 7 -29.31 29.14 9.79
CA SER A 7 -27.89 28.85 9.96
C SER A 7 -27.40 27.97 8.83
N LEU A 8 -26.66 28.55 7.89
CA LEU A 8 -25.97 27.84 6.80
C LEU A 8 -24.74 27.13 7.38
N LEU A 9 -24.85 25.81 7.59
CA LEU A 9 -23.72 24.95 7.91
C LEU A 9 -22.85 24.80 6.65
N LEU A 10 -21.79 25.60 6.56
CA LEU A 10 -20.71 25.40 5.60
C LEU A 10 -19.95 24.12 5.95
N PHE A 11 -20.25 23.05 5.24
CA PHE A 11 -19.39 21.87 5.21
C PHE A 11 -18.07 22.25 4.54
N ALA A 12 -17.06 22.55 5.34
CA ALA A 12 -15.70 22.71 4.87
C ALA A 12 -15.22 21.36 4.33
N CYS A 13 -15.28 21.22 3.02
CA CYS A 13 -14.62 20.12 2.31
C CYS A 13 -13.11 20.31 2.45
N TRP A 14 -12.52 19.74 3.51
CA TRP A 14 -11.07 19.71 3.71
C TRP A 14 -10.48 18.85 2.58
N PRO A 15 -9.62 19.42 1.70
CA PRO A 15 -8.95 18.58 0.73
C PRO A 15 -8.11 17.56 1.50
N LEU A 16 -8.36 16.27 1.28
CA LEU A 16 -7.44 15.22 1.68
C LEU A 16 -6.10 15.54 0.99
N MET A 17 -5.21 16.18 1.73
CA MET A 17 -3.82 16.33 1.34
C MET A 17 -3.28 14.91 1.20
N ALA A 18 -3.20 14.41 -0.02
CA ALA A 18 -2.39 13.27 -0.34
C ALA A 18 -0.97 13.67 0.05
N PHE A 19 -0.49 13.14 1.17
CA PHE A 19 0.91 13.25 1.57
C PHE A 19 1.74 12.44 0.58
N GLY A 20 1.94 13.00 -0.61
CA GLY A 20 2.85 12.45 -1.60
C GLY A 20 4.27 12.63 -1.09
N GLY A 21 4.71 11.79 -0.17
CA GLY A 21 6.12 11.65 0.16
C GLY A 21 6.86 11.15 -1.06
N ALA A 22 8.11 11.52 -1.21
CA ALA A 22 8.99 10.99 -2.24
C ALA A 22 10.00 10.06 -1.58
N GLN A 23 9.95 8.77 -1.90
CA GLN A 23 11.02 7.84 -1.56
C GLN A 23 12.36 8.44 -2.02
N ILE A 24 13.36 8.39 -1.15
CA ILE A 24 14.68 8.95 -1.42
C ILE A 24 15.52 7.90 -2.13
N TYR A 25 16.22 8.31 -3.19
CA TYR A 25 17.19 7.46 -3.85
C TYR A 25 18.40 7.24 -2.93
N GLU A 26 18.69 5.97 -2.65
CA GLU A 26 19.88 5.53 -1.92
C GLU A 26 20.58 4.43 -2.73
N PRO A 27 21.91 4.47 -2.89
CA PRO A 27 22.65 3.37 -3.50
C PRO A 27 22.44 2.07 -2.73
N LEU A 28 22.18 0.98 -3.44
CA LEU A 28 22.00 -0.34 -2.85
C LEU A 28 23.28 -1.17 -3.00
N ALA A 29 23.65 -1.90 -1.95
CA ALA A 29 24.66 -2.96 -2.08
C ALA A 29 24.16 -4.03 -3.07
N ASP A 30 25.07 -4.65 -3.82
CA ASP A 30 24.70 -5.60 -4.90
C ASP A 30 23.90 -6.80 -4.39
N SER A 31 24.17 -7.30 -3.21
CA SER A 31 23.41 -8.39 -2.57
C SER A 31 21.96 -7.98 -2.28
N VAL A 32 21.75 -6.75 -1.82
CA VAL A 32 20.41 -6.17 -1.57
C VAL A 32 19.69 -5.97 -2.90
N ARG A 33 20.36 -5.37 -3.88
CA ARG A 33 19.82 -5.18 -5.22
C ARG A 33 19.37 -6.50 -5.83
N GLY A 34 20.23 -7.53 -5.81
CA GLY A 34 19.91 -8.85 -6.33
C GLY A 34 18.71 -9.51 -5.63
N ARG A 35 18.57 -9.35 -4.30
CA ARG A 35 17.41 -9.83 -3.55
C ARG A 35 16.12 -9.13 -3.98
N LEU A 36 16.13 -7.80 -4.02
CA LEU A 36 14.96 -7.01 -4.42
C LEU A 36 14.57 -7.26 -5.88
N SER A 37 15.55 -7.38 -6.78
CA SER A 37 15.30 -7.71 -8.19
C SER A 37 14.58 -9.05 -8.35
N ARG A 38 14.94 -10.08 -7.59
CA ARG A 38 14.21 -11.36 -7.59
C ARG A 38 12.77 -11.20 -7.09
N MET A 39 12.54 -10.36 -6.08
CA MET A 39 11.18 -10.12 -5.59
C MET A 39 10.29 -9.45 -6.63
N VAL A 40 10.81 -8.49 -7.42
CA VAL A 40 10.00 -7.78 -8.43
C VAL A 40 9.92 -8.50 -9.76
N ALA A 41 10.74 -9.52 -10.00
CA ALA A 41 10.74 -10.32 -11.24
C ALA A 41 9.67 -11.40 -11.28
N ASP A 42 9.00 -11.70 -10.15
CA ASP A 42 8.00 -12.76 -10.07
C ASP A 42 6.81 -12.54 -11.00
N ARG A 43 6.45 -13.60 -11.74
CA ARG A 43 5.32 -13.62 -12.67
C ARG A 43 4.32 -14.75 -12.38
N ALA A 44 4.52 -15.49 -11.28
CA ALA A 44 3.60 -16.55 -10.90
C ALA A 44 2.17 -16.00 -10.68
N PRO A 45 1.12 -16.78 -10.97
CA PRO A 45 -0.24 -16.38 -10.64
C PRO A 45 -0.38 -16.03 -9.16
N ALA A 46 -1.15 -14.98 -8.85
CA ALA A 46 -1.37 -14.54 -7.47
C ALA A 46 -2.28 -15.53 -6.73
N THR A 47 -1.69 -16.58 -6.19
CA THR A 47 -2.38 -17.57 -5.36
C THR A 47 -2.29 -17.14 -3.89
N MET A 48 -3.46 -16.97 -3.25
CA MET A 48 -3.49 -16.63 -1.82
C MET A 48 -2.97 -17.79 -0.97
N HIS A 49 -2.14 -17.45 0.01
CA HIS A 49 -1.57 -18.42 0.95
C HIS A 49 -2.29 -18.29 2.32
N PHE A 50 -3.13 -19.26 2.63
CA PHE A 50 -3.79 -19.39 3.92
C PHE A 50 -3.67 -20.82 4.43
N ARG A 51 -3.88 -21.04 5.74
CA ARG A 51 -3.86 -22.39 6.32
C ARG A 51 -4.96 -23.29 5.77
N SER A 52 -6.10 -22.70 5.39
CA SER A 52 -7.21 -23.37 4.74
C SER A 52 -7.87 -22.51 3.68
N ALA A 53 -8.55 -23.11 2.72
CA ALA A 53 -9.37 -22.40 1.74
C ALA A 53 -10.47 -21.56 2.41
N ALA A 54 -11.05 -22.07 3.51
CA ALA A 54 -12.08 -21.38 4.27
C ALA A 54 -11.56 -20.09 4.94
N ASP A 55 -10.32 -20.09 5.44
CA ASP A 55 -9.68 -18.89 5.98
C ASP A 55 -9.51 -17.82 4.90
N GLY A 56 -9.01 -18.23 3.74
CA GLY A 56 -8.86 -17.33 2.60
C GLY A 56 -10.19 -16.74 2.13
N GLN A 57 -11.25 -17.52 2.08
CA GLN A 57 -12.58 -17.05 1.71
C GLN A 57 -13.14 -16.05 2.74
N ARG A 58 -12.99 -16.33 4.04
CA ARG A 58 -13.42 -15.40 5.10
C ARG A 58 -12.69 -14.07 5.03
N TRP A 59 -11.35 -14.12 4.91
CA TRP A 59 -10.55 -12.91 4.76
C TRP A 59 -10.97 -12.08 3.53
N LEU A 60 -11.11 -12.75 2.40
CA LEU A 60 -11.48 -12.11 1.13
C LEU A 60 -12.86 -11.45 1.22
N ALA A 61 -13.84 -12.13 1.80
CA ALA A 61 -15.20 -11.60 1.97
C ALA A 61 -15.22 -10.36 2.88
N GLU A 62 -14.47 -10.39 3.99
CA GLU A 62 -14.40 -9.26 4.91
C GLU A 62 -13.71 -8.05 4.28
N MET A 63 -12.59 -8.26 3.58
CA MET A 63 -11.86 -7.17 2.92
C MET A 63 -12.62 -6.63 1.70
N ASP A 64 -13.33 -7.47 0.94
CA ASP A 64 -14.21 -7.07 -0.17
C ASP A 64 -15.28 -6.08 0.31
N LYS A 65 -15.98 -6.42 1.41
CA LYS A 65 -16.98 -5.55 2.03
C LYS A 65 -16.41 -4.19 2.43
N ARG A 66 -15.21 -4.15 3.03
CA ARG A 66 -14.57 -2.90 3.46
C ARG A 66 -14.15 -2.00 2.31
N LEU A 67 -13.84 -2.60 1.15
CA LEU A 67 -13.43 -1.86 -0.06
C LEU A 67 -14.60 -1.37 -0.92
N GLU A 68 -15.81 -1.85 -0.70
CA GLU A 68 -16.96 -1.63 -1.59
C GLU A 68 -17.20 -0.16 -1.95
N ARG A 69 -17.08 0.73 -0.96
CA ARG A 69 -17.27 2.18 -1.18
C ARG A 69 -16.11 2.85 -1.94
N ARG A 70 -14.91 2.24 -1.92
CA ARG A 70 -13.71 2.81 -2.56
C ARG A 70 -13.51 2.30 -3.99
N ILE A 71 -13.86 1.06 -4.21
CA ILE A 71 -13.79 0.39 -5.52
C ILE A 71 -15.15 -0.27 -5.76
N PRO A 72 -16.08 0.38 -6.51
CA PRO A 72 -17.42 -0.16 -6.73
C PRO A 72 -17.43 -1.49 -7.51
N ASP A 73 -16.49 -1.67 -8.43
CA ASP A 73 -16.36 -2.92 -9.21
C ASP A 73 -15.82 -4.05 -8.33
N ARG A 74 -16.65 -5.08 -8.14
CA ARG A 74 -16.32 -6.24 -7.31
C ARG A 74 -15.17 -7.06 -7.89
N GLN A 75 -15.10 -7.21 -9.20
CA GLN A 75 -14.02 -7.98 -9.83
C GLN A 75 -12.66 -7.31 -9.60
N GLN A 76 -12.60 -5.99 -9.76
CA GLN A 76 -11.38 -5.21 -9.44
C GLN A 76 -10.99 -5.32 -7.97
N ARG A 77 -11.96 -5.31 -7.03
CA ARG A 77 -11.68 -5.51 -5.60
C ARG A 77 -11.05 -6.86 -5.33
N LEU A 78 -11.66 -7.93 -5.86
CA LEU A 78 -11.18 -9.29 -5.64
C LEU A 78 -9.80 -9.53 -6.28
N GLU A 79 -9.54 -8.94 -7.45
CA GLU A 79 -8.22 -8.99 -8.09
C GLU A 79 -7.17 -8.26 -7.24
N LEU A 80 -7.47 -7.05 -6.78
CA LEU A 80 -6.60 -6.28 -5.88
C LEU A 80 -6.29 -7.06 -4.60
N LEU A 81 -7.32 -7.59 -3.92
CA LEU A 81 -7.15 -8.28 -2.65
C LEU A 81 -6.32 -9.55 -2.77
N ARG A 82 -6.53 -10.35 -3.83
CA ARG A 82 -5.69 -11.53 -4.10
C ARG A 82 -4.23 -11.13 -4.35
N ALA A 83 -4.02 -10.08 -5.14
CA ALA A 83 -2.69 -9.58 -5.42
C ALA A 83 -2.00 -9.01 -4.18
N VAL A 84 -2.73 -8.27 -3.32
CA VAL A 84 -2.21 -7.75 -2.04
C VAL A 84 -1.80 -8.89 -1.12
N GLN A 85 -2.65 -9.88 -0.92
CA GLN A 85 -2.34 -11.01 -0.05
C GLN A 85 -1.12 -11.79 -0.55
N TYR A 86 -1.06 -12.06 -1.84
CA TYR A 86 0.07 -12.75 -2.44
C TYR A 86 1.39 -11.98 -2.27
N GLU A 87 1.45 -10.71 -2.67
CA GLU A 87 2.69 -9.93 -2.62
C GLU A 87 3.12 -9.60 -1.18
N ALA A 88 2.17 -9.33 -0.30
CA ALA A 88 2.44 -9.12 1.12
C ALA A 88 3.06 -10.37 1.76
N THR A 89 2.44 -11.53 1.58
CA THR A 89 2.94 -12.81 2.14
C THR A 89 4.34 -13.13 1.60
N ARG A 90 4.59 -12.97 0.30
CA ARG A 90 5.93 -13.15 -0.29
C ARG A 90 6.97 -12.23 0.32
N ALA A 91 6.59 -11.01 0.63
CA ALA A 91 7.46 -10.02 1.28
C ALA A 91 7.53 -10.19 2.81
N ARG A 92 6.85 -11.18 3.39
CA ARG A 92 6.70 -11.36 4.84
C ARG A 92 6.15 -10.10 5.53
N LEU A 93 5.12 -9.51 4.91
CA LEU A 93 4.35 -8.40 5.43
C LEU A 93 2.94 -8.86 5.75
N ASP A 94 2.31 -8.19 6.71
CA ASP A 94 0.88 -8.34 6.97
C ASP A 94 0.08 -7.73 5.79
N PRO A 95 -0.82 -8.47 5.13
CA PRO A 95 -1.67 -7.94 4.07
C PRO A 95 -2.48 -6.71 4.48
N GLN A 96 -2.89 -6.63 5.74
CA GLN A 96 -3.63 -5.49 6.28
C GLN A 96 -2.75 -4.24 6.41
N LEU A 97 -1.47 -4.41 6.70
CA LEU A 97 -0.50 -3.31 6.64
C LEU A 97 -0.41 -2.76 5.21
N VAL A 98 -0.31 -3.65 4.21
CA VAL A 98 -0.24 -3.25 2.79
C VAL A 98 -1.52 -2.52 2.37
N LEU A 99 -2.70 -2.98 2.79
CA LEU A 99 -3.97 -2.25 2.57
C LEU A 99 -3.94 -0.86 3.23
N GLY A 100 -3.39 -0.74 4.43
CA GLY A 100 -3.19 0.54 5.12
C GLY A 100 -2.27 1.49 4.36
N VAL A 101 -1.16 0.99 3.80
CA VAL A 101 -0.27 1.77 2.94
C VAL A 101 -1.01 2.24 1.68
N ILE A 102 -1.70 1.35 0.97
CA ILE A 102 -2.47 1.70 -0.25
C ILE A 102 -3.52 2.77 0.04
N GLU A 103 -4.21 2.66 1.19
CA GLU A 103 -5.21 3.66 1.59
C GLU A 103 -4.59 5.05 1.75
N VAL A 104 -3.45 5.15 2.42
CA VAL A 104 -2.79 6.44 2.70
C VAL A 104 -2.12 7.00 1.44
N GLU A 105 -1.50 6.14 0.62
CA GLU A 105 -0.74 6.54 -0.56
C GLU A 105 -1.64 6.99 -1.73
N SER A 106 -2.67 6.24 -2.02
CA SER A 106 -3.46 6.45 -3.23
C SER A 106 -4.98 6.52 -3.00
N ALA A 107 -5.47 6.25 -1.78
CA ALA A 107 -6.89 6.00 -1.53
C ALA A 107 -7.46 4.94 -2.50
N PHE A 108 -6.69 3.90 -2.80
CA PHE A 108 -7.01 2.82 -3.73
C PHE A 108 -7.15 3.24 -5.20
N ARG A 109 -6.57 4.36 -5.61
CA ARG A 109 -6.59 4.82 -7.00
C ARG A 109 -5.45 4.20 -7.81
N LYS A 110 -5.79 3.33 -8.75
CA LYS A 110 -4.84 2.58 -9.59
C LYS A 110 -3.86 3.48 -10.35
N TYR A 111 -4.34 4.61 -10.85
CA TYR A 111 -3.58 5.53 -11.70
C TYR A 111 -3.15 6.80 -10.96
N ALA A 112 -3.03 6.73 -9.62
CA ALA A 112 -2.55 7.86 -8.84
C ALA A 112 -1.12 8.25 -9.25
N VAL A 113 -0.88 9.54 -9.37
CA VAL A 113 0.45 10.14 -9.57
C VAL A 113 0.60 11.28 -8.58
N SER A 114 1.68 11.27 -7.79
CA SER A 114 1.99 12.37 -6.88
C SER A 114 2.71 13.52 -7.61
N ARG A 115 2.82 14.66 -6.94
CA ARG A 115 3.62 15.79 -7.46
C ARG A 115 5.09 15.43 -7.67
N ALA A 116 5.63 14.50 -6.87
CA ALA A 116 6.99 13.99 -7.00
C ALA A 116 7.14 12.88 -8.08
N GLY A 117 6.04 12.47 -8.73
CA GLY A 117 6.05 11.45 -9.77
C GLY A 117 5.91 10.01 -9.26
N ALA A 118 5.61 9.78 -7.98
CA ALA A 118 5.29 8.45 -7.46
C ALA A 118 4.00 7.91 -8.11
N ARG A 119 3.93 6.59 -8.35
CA ARG A 119 2.91 5.98 -9.22
C ARG A 119 2.16 4.82 -8.57
N GLY A 120 0.87 4.75 -8.87
CA GLY A 120 0.02 3.60 -8.62
C GLY A 120 -0.43 3.44 -7.16
N TYR A 121 -0.94 2.26 -6.83
CA TYR A 121 -1.54 1.95 -5.54
C TYR A 121 -0.65 2.26 -4.34
N MET A 122 0.63 1.85 -4.39
CA MET A 122 1.60 2.02 -3.32
C MET A 122 2.56 3.19 -3.55
N GLN A 123 2.28 4.07 -4.52
CA GLN A 123 3.06 5.28 -4.83
C GLN A 123 4.57 5.02 -4.93
N VAL A 124 4.93 4.08 -5.81
CA VAL A 124 6.32 3.72 -6.04
C VAL A 124 7.01 4.76 -6.93
N MET A 125 8.20 5.20 -6.55
CA MET A 125 9.01 6.13 -7.34
C MET A 125 9.63 5.43 -8.56
N PRO A 126 9.62 6.06 -9.75
CA PRO A 126 10.12 5.44 -10.99
C PRO A 126 11.58 5.00 -10.95
N PHE A 127 12.44 5.66 -10.16
CA PHE A 127 13.85 5.27 -10.07
C PHE A 127 14.06 3.84 -9.56
N TRP A 128 13.10 3.28 -8.80
CA TRP A 128 13.16 1.90 -8.37
C TRP A 128 13.14 0.91 -9.53
N VAL A 129 12.45 1.26 -10.65
CA VAL A 129 12.47 0.41 -11.86
C VAL A 129 13.89 0.30 -12.42
N ASN A 130 14.66 1.39 -12.40
CA ASN A 130 16.05 1.39 -12.85
C ASN A 130 16.98 0.65 -11.87
N LEU A 131 16.69 0.71 -10.56
CA LEU A 131 17.54 0.09 -9.53
C LEU A 131 17.41 -1.43 -9.44
N ILE A 132 16.17 -1.92 -9.43
CA ILE A 132 15.86 -3.33 -9.09
C ILE A 132 14.96 -4.00 -10.12
N GLY A 133 14.48 -3.28 -11.13
CA GLY A 133 13.52 -3.77 -12.09
C GLY A 133 14.13 -4.23 -13.40
N GLN A 134 13.26 -4.29 -14.40
CA GLN A 134 13.60 -4.59 -15.78
C GLN A 134 13.01 -3.54 -16.70
N PRO A 135 13.61 -3.29 -17.88
CA PRO A 135 13.02 -2.44 -18.90
C PRO A 135 11.58 -2.86 -19.20
N GLY A 136 10.68 -1.90 -19.32
CA GLY A 136 9.26 -2.17 -19.59
C GLY A 136 8.37 -2.42 -18.36
N HIS A 137 8.91 -2.46 -17.14
CA HIS A 137 8.08 -2.52 -15.95
C HIS A 137 7.21 -1.27 -15.82
N ASN A 138 5.88 -1.46 -15.85
CA ASN A 138 4.90 -0.39 -15.71
C ASN A 138 4.33 -0.37 -14.29
N LEU A 139 4.62 0.71 -13.55
CA LEU A 139 4.15 0.89 -12.17
C LEU A 139 2.63 1.13 -12.03
N PHE A 140 1.89 1.23 -13.13
CA PHE A 140 0.42 1.22 -13.10
C PHE A 140 -0.17 -0.18 -13.26
N HIS A 141 0.64 -1.19 -13.59
CA HIS A 141 0.20 -2.57 -13.52
C HIS A 141 0.11 -3.02 -12.07
N LEU A 142 -1.05 -3.59 -11.69
CA LEU A 142 -1.37 -3.98 -10.33
C LEU A 142 -0.23 -4.81 -9.68
N ARG A 143 0.10 -5.95 -10.28
CA ARG A 143 1.10 -6.86 -9.73
C ARG A 143 2.48 -6.24 -9.65
N THR A 144 2.88 -5.51 -10.67
CA THR A 144 4.17 -4.78 -10.68
C THR A 144 4.23 -3.78 -9.54
N ASN A 145 3.19 -2.94 -9.37
CA ASN A 145 3.16 -1.94 -8.32
C ASN A 145 3.27 -2.53 -6.92
N LEU A 146 2.47 -3.58 -6.64
CA LEU A 146 2.47 -4.26 -5.35
C LEU A 146 3.79 -4.98 -5.07
N ALA A 147 4.36 -5.66 -6.07
CA ALA A 147 5.65 -6.34 -5.92
C ALA A 147 6.77 -5.34 -5.53
N TYR A 148 6.83 -4.19 -6.21
CA TYR A 148 7.79 -3.14 -5.86
C TYR A 148 7.51 -2.56 -4.48
N GLY A 149 6.27 -2.13 -4.22
CA GLY A 149 5.92 -1.51 -2.93
C GLY A 149 6.20 -2.43 -1.75
N CYS A 150 5.83 -3.70 -1.84
CA CYS A 150 6.09 -4.69 -0.78
C CYS A 150 7.60 -4.98 -0.63
N ALA A 151 8.35 -5.10 -1.73
CA ALA A 151 9.79 -5.32 -1.68
C ALA A 151 10.54 -4.14 -1.01
N ILE A 152 10.17 -2.90 -1.37
CA ILE A 152 10.75 -1.68 -0.81
C ILE A 152 10.41 -1.55 0.68
N LEU A 153 9.14 -1.77 1.06
CA LEU A 153 8.73 -1.71 2.47
C LEU A 153 9.44 -2.77 3.30
N ARG A 154 9.57 -4.00 2.79
CA ARG A 154 10.34 -5.06 3.46
C ARG A 154 11.81 -4.67 3.62
N HIS A 155 12.42 -4.09 2.61
CA HIS A 155 13.80 -3.60 2.69
C HIS A 155 13.98 -2.57 3.80
N TYR A 156 13.09 -1.60 3.91
CA TYR A 156 13.17 -0.61 4.99
C TYR A 156 12.87 -1.19 6.37
N LEU A 157 12.01 -2.20 6.46
CA LEU A 157 11.82 -2.94 7.72
C LEU A 157 13.07 -3.72 8.13
N ASP A 158 13.82 -4.27 7.17
CA ASP A 158 15.09 -4.95 7.45
C ASP A 158 16.14 -3.94 7.96
N ILE A 159 16.23 -2.74 7.34
CA ILE A 159 17.14 -1.67 7.78
C ILE A 159 16.81 -1.20 9.19
N GLU A 160 15.53 -1.05 9.49
CA GLU A 160 15.06 -0.52 10.80
C GLU A 160 14.81 -1.62 11.83
N ASN A 161 15.35 -2.84 11.62
CA ASN A 161 15.24 -3.97 12.54
C ASN A 161 13.80 -4.30 12.98
N GLY A 162 12.84 -4.16 12.06
CA GLY A 162 11.43 -4.42 12.30
C GLY A 162 10.64 -3.25 12.91
N ASP A 163 11.24 -2.09 13.10
CA ASP A 163 10.51 -0.89 13.53
C ASP A 163 9.65 -0.35 12.40
N TYR A 164 8.35 -0.65 12.48
CA TYR A 164 7.36 -0.21 11.48
C TYR A 164 7.24 1.31 11.38
N PHE A 165 7.37 2.03 12.49
CA PHE A 165 7.23 3.48 12.47
C PHE A 165 8.36 4.12 11.66
N ARG A 166 9.60 3.69 11.91
CA ARG A 166 10.77 4.19 11.19
C ARG A 166 10.79 3.72 9.74
N ALA A 167 10.48 2.44 9.49
CA ALA A 167 10.41 1.88 8.13
C ALA A 167 9.38 2.59 7.24
N LEU A 168 8.20 2.90 7.78
CA LEU A 168 7.18 3.70 7.09
C LEU A 168 7.67 5.13 6.83
N GLY A 169 8.39 5.74 7.78
CA GLY A 169 9.02 7.03 7.57
C GLY A 169 10.02 7.03 6.40
N ARG A 170 10.87 5.98 6.28
CA ARG A 170 11.75 5.80 5.11
C ARG A 170 10.96 5.58 3.83
N TYR A 171 9.95 4.72 3.89
CA TYR A 171 9.11 4.41 2.72
C TYR A 171 8.50 5.67 2.10
N ASN A 172 8.04 6.59 2.91
CA ASN A 172 7.46 7.85 2.45
C ASN A 172 8.49 8.97 2.23
N GLY A 173 9.77 8.78 2.62
CA GLY A 173 10.77 9.85 2.59
C GLY A 173 10.61 10.91 3.68
N SER A 174 9.89 10.57 4.75
CA SER A 174 9.60 11.46 5.88
C SER A 174 10.16 10.92 7.21
N LEU A 175 11.34 10.29 7.16
CA LEU A 175 11.99 9.75 8.34
C LEU A 175 12.11 10.82 9.45
N GLY A 176 11.70 10.47 10.66
CA GLY A 176 11.64 11.40 11.79
C GLY A 176 10.35 12.21 11.91
N GLN A 177 9.49 12.23 10.89
CA GLN A 177 8.19 12.90 10.92
C GLN A 177 7.08 11.88 11.26
N PRO A 178 6.18 12.20 12.21
CA PRO A 178 5.23 11.21 12.71
C PRO A 178 3.94 11.06 11.87
N GLN A 179 3.63 12.03 11.00
CA GLN A 179 2.31 12.12 10.37
C GLN A 179 1.99 10.89 9.50
N TYR A 180 2.88 10.57 8.56
CA TYR A 180 2.68 9.44 7.67
C TYR A 180 2.69 8.09 8.39
N PRO A 181 3.71 7.74 9.20
CA PRO A 181 3.71 6.50 9.95
C PRO A 181 2.46 6.32 10.82
N ARG A 182 2.03 7.37 11.54
CA ARG A 182 0.81 7.31 12.36
C ARG A 182 -0.44 7.04 11.52
N SER A 183 -0.56 7.67 10.35
CA SER A 183 -1.70 7.46 9.44
C SER A 183 -1.78 6.02 8.95
N VAL A 184 -0.65 5.43 8.53
CA VAL A 184 -0.60 4.04 8.08
C VAL A 184 -0.85 3.07 9.24
N LEU A 185 -0.24 3.29 10.41
CA LEU A 185 -0.44 2.44 11.59
C LEU A 185 -1.90 2.48 12.07
N ALA A 186 -2.54 3.64 12.04
CA ALA A 186 -3.96 3.77 12.36
C ALA A 186 -4.83 3.05 11.31
N ALA A 187 -4.50 3.14 10.01
CA ALA A 187 -5.17 2.38 8.98
C ALA A 187 -5.05 0.88 9.25
N TRP A 188 -3.85 0.40 9.44
CA TRP A 188 -3.56 -1.02 9.70
C TRP A 188 -4.27 -1.55 10.94
N LYS A 189 -4.06 -0.92 12.10
CA LYS A 189 -4.49 -1.45 13.40
C LYS A 189 -5.96 -1.19 13.74
N ILE A 190 -6.62 -0.27 13.04
CA ILE A 190 -8.01 0.11 13.30
C ILE A 190 -8.90 -0.22 12.10
N ARG A 191 -8.62 0.37 10.93
CA ARG A 191 -9.52 0.24 9.77
C ARG A 191 -9.41 -1.10 9.03
N TRP A 192 -8.19 -1.65 8.96
CA TRP A 192 -7.93 -2.94 8.30
C TRP A 192 -7.70 -4.08 9.28
N LYS A 193 -7.88 -3.84 10.59
CA LYS A 193 -7.73 -4.89 11.59
C LYS A 193 -8.57 -6.11 11.22
N TYR A 194 -7.94 -7.28 11.27
CA TYR A 194 -8.59 -8.56 11.04
C TYR A 194 -8.07 -9.56 12.07
N ASP A 195 -8.97 -10.15 12.84
CA ASP A 195 -8.62 -11.03 13.96
C ASP A 195 -8.56 -12.51 13.55
N GLY A 196 -8.86 -12.82 12.28
CA GLY A 196 -8.72 -14.16 11.72
C GLY A 196 -7.32 -14.43 11.13
N PRO A 197 -7.08 -15.67 10.64
CA PRO A 197 -5.84 -16.03 9.96
C PRO A 197 -5.58 -15.15 8.72
N THR A 198 -4.33 -14.71 8.54
CA THR A 198 -3.93 -13.81 7.44
C THR A 198 -3.03 -14.48 6.38
N GLY A 199 -2.63 -15.72 6.65
CA GLY A 199 -1.74 -16.50 5.78
C GLY A 199 -0.38 -16.77 6.40
#